data_c13af7a64a3992daaf145260c83f044d
#
_entry.id   c13af7a64a3992daaf145260c83f044d
#
_cell.length_a   1.000
_cell.length_b   1.000
_cell.length_c   1.000
_cell.angle_alpha   90.00
_cell.angle_beta   90.00
_cell.angle_gamma   90.00
#
_symmetry.space_group_name_H-M   'P 1'
#
loop_
_entity.id
_entity.type
_entity.pdbx_description
1 polymer ?
#
loop_
_entity_poly.entity_id
_entity_poly.type
_entity_poly.pdbx_seq_one_letter_code
_entity_poly.pdbx_strand_id
1 'polypeptide(L)'
;MTVYHLHNFKNNFELYCHAAQLIAELDYERAIPTYHFSERSTERAVNLKKISSAKVARSEVFEIKVEQDKILSVGIRVSYCKKKNVCLIIGFADEMPKIVTAWFDKSNA
;
A
#
# COMPACT_ATOMS: atom_id res chain seq x y z
N MET A 1 -3.67 17.81 5.51
CA MET A 1 -3.37 16.55 4.81
C MET A 1 -4.10 16.50 3.49
N THR A 2 -3.41 16.15 2.43
CA THR A 2 -3.99 16.04 1.10
C THR A 2 -3.98 14.58 0.66
N VAL A 3 -5.09 14.12 0.09
CA VAL A 3 -5.22 12.75 -0.41
C VAL A 3 -5.39 12.80 -1.93
N TYR A 4 -4.51 12.09 -2.62
CA TYR A 4 -4.58 11.94 -4.07
C TYR A 4 -5.03 10.54 -4.43
N HIS A 5 -6.03 10.44 -5.29
CA HIS A 5 -6.54 9.16 -5.79
C HIS A 5 -6.05 8.94 -7.21
N LEU A 6 -6.21 7.75 -7.72
CA LEU A 6 -5.72 7.36 -9.04
C LEU A 6 -6.07 8.36 -10.14
N HIS A 7 -7.28 8.90 -10.14
CA HIS A 7 -7.72 9.84 -11.17
C HIS A 7 -7.03 11.22 -11.11
N ASN A 8 -6.34 11.53 -10.00
CA ASN A 8 -5.60 12.78 -9.84
C ASN A 8 -4.15 12.68 -10.31
N PHE A 9 -3.66 11.50 -10.65
CA PHE A 9 -2.23 11.29 -10.88
C PHE A 9 -1.73 11.92 -12.16
N LYS A 10 -2.61 12.17 -13.14
CA LYS A 10 -2.20 12.86 -14.38
C LYS A 10 -1.63 14.24 -14.11
N ASN A 11 -2.19 14.96 -13.16
CA ASN A 11 -1.76 16.30 -12.79
C ASN A 11 -0.67 16.31 -11.73
N ASN A 12 -0.31 15.13 -11.19
CA ASN A 12 0.66 15.00 -10.12
C ASN A 12 1.62 13.85 -10.41
N PHE A 13 2.13 13.83 -11.63
CA PHE A 13 2.97 12.74 -12.13
C PHE A 13 4.24 12.54 -11.30
N GLU A 14 4.89 13.64 -10.91
CA GLU A 14 6.10 13.55 -10.08
C GLU A 14 5.82 12.88 -8.73
N LEU A 15 4.68 13.24 -8.12
CA LEU A 15 4.27 12.64 -6.85
C LEU A 15 3.99 11.15 -7.03
N TYR A 16 3.31 10.79 -8.11
CA TYR A 16 3.05 9.40 -8.43
C TYR A 16 4.35 8.61 -8.58
N CYS A 17 5.31 9.15 -9.34
CA CYS A 17 6.60 8.50 -9.56
C CYS A 17 7.36 8.34 -8.23
N HIS A 18 7.32 9.35 -7.37
CA HIS A 18 7.96 9.28 -6.06
C HIS A 18 7.33 8.17 -5.19
N ALA A 19 6.00 8.11 -5.16
CA ALA A 19 5.30 7.07 -4.40
C ALA A 19 5.63 5.68 -4.96
N ALA A 20 5.62 5.53 -6.28
CA ALA A 20 5.96 4.25 -6.93
C ALA A 20 7.38 3.82 -6.60
N GLN A 21 8.31 4.78 -6.54
CA GLN A 21 9.70 4.50 -6.18
C GLN A 21 9.81 4.04 -4.72
N LEU A 22 9.10 4.70 -3.80
CA LEU A 22 9.07 4.28 -2.40
C LEU A 22 8.59 2.84 -2.26
N ILE A 23 7.57 2.46 -3.03
CA ILE A 23 7.04 1.11 -3.01
C ILE A 23 8.02 0.13 -3.63
N ALA A 24 8.68 0.50 -4.74
CA ALA A 24 9.65 -0.37 -5.40
C ALA A 24 10.87 -0.65 -4.52
N GLU A 25 11.28 0.33 -3.70
CA GLU A 25 12.42 0.21 -2.81
C GLU A 25 12.05 -0.37 -1.43
N LEU A 26 10.76 -0.57 -1.17
CA LEU A 26 10.26 -1.06 0.11
C LEU A 26 10.73 -2.50 0.36
N ASP A 27 11.34 -2.72 1.52
CA ASP A 27 11.57 -4.08 2.01
C ASP A 27 10.30 -4.55 2.71
N TYR A 28 9.39 -5.10 1.93
CA TYR A 28 8.08 -5.51 2.42
C TYR A 28 8.16 -6.49 3.59
N GLU A 29 9.14 -7.39 3.55
CA GLU A 29 9.29 -8.40 4.60
C GLU A 29 9.64 -7.80 5.96
N ARG A 30 10.23 -6.60 5.96
CA ARG A 30 10.57 -5.87 7.18
C ARG A 30 9.50 -4.86 7.58
N ALA A 31 8.48 -4.66 6.75
CA ALA A 31 7.39 -3.74 7.10
C ALA A 31 6.63 -4.28 8.31
N ILE A 32 6.41 -3.42 9.28
CA ILE A 32 5.82 -3.81 10.56
C ILE A 32 4.30 -3.61 10.49
N PRO A 33 3.48 -4.65 10.70
CA PRO A 33 2.03 -4.46 10.81
C PRO A 33 1.69 -3.63 12.04
N THR A 34 0.72 -2.72 11.91
CA THR A 34 0.22 -1.99 13.08
C THR A 34 -0.61 -2.93 13.94
N TYR A 35 -0.79 -2.54 15.21
CA TYR A 35 -1.61 -3.32 16.14
C TYR A 35 -3.02 -3.55 15.59
N HIS A 36 -3.65 -2.48 15.08
CA HIS A 36 -4.97 -2.57 14.46
C HIS A 36 -5.01 -3.56 13.31
N PHE A 37 -3.97 -3.54 12.49
CA PHE A 37 -3.91 -4.42 11.36
C PHE A 37 -3.83 -5.87 11.80
N SER A 38 -3.01 -6.18 12.81
CA SER A 38 -2.85 -7.55 13.30
C SER A 38 -4.18 -8.15 13.77
N GLU A 39 -5.00 -7.37 14.46
CA GLU A 39 -6.32 -7.83 14.85
C GLU A 39 -7.25 -8.03 13.66
N ARG A 40 -7.30 -7.06 12.75
CA ARG A 40 -8.18 -7.09 11.59
C ARG A 40 -7.79 -8.15 10.57
N SER A 41 -6.50 -8.45 10.44
CA SER A 41 -6.06 -9.44 9.47
C SER A 41 -6.57 -10.83 9.82
N THR A 42 -6.70 -11.13 11.12
CA THR A 42 -7.29 -12.37 11.56
C THR A 42 -8.75 -12.47 11.13
N GLU A 43 -9.51 -11.39 11.28
CA GLU A 43 -10.91 -11.34 10.89
C GLU A 43 -11.12 -11.40 9.38
N ARG A 44 -10.23 -10.77 8.62
CA ARG A 44 -10.36 -10.66 7.16
C ARG A 44 -9.65 -11.76 6.39
N ALA A 45 -8.96 -12.65 7.08
CA ALA A 45 -8.23 -13.77 6.48
C ALA A 45 -7.17 -13.35 5.46
N VAL A 46 -6.66 -12.13 5.54
CA VAL A 46 -5.54 -11.70 4.70
C VAL A 46 -4.25 -12.23 5.29
N ASN A 47 -3.53 -13.05 4.53
CA ASN A 47 -2.25 -13.60 4.96
C ASN A 47 -1.12 -12.81 4.29
N LEU A 48 -0.45 -11.94 5.05
CA LEU A 48 0.64 -11.12 4.55
C LEU A 48 1.81 -11.93 3.99
N LYS A 49 2.01 -13.13 4.49
CA LYS A 49 3.10 -14.00 4.02
C LYS A 49 2.90 -14.51 2.60
N LYS A 50 1.67 -14.48 2.09
CA LYS A 50 1.39 -14.83 0.69
C LYS A 50 1.76 -13.73 -0.28
N ILE A 51 2.04 -12.53 0.22
CA ILE A 51 2.41 -11.38 -0.60
C ILE A 51 3.94 -11.30 -0.60
N SER A 52 4.55 -11.38 -1.77
CA SER A 52 6.01 -11.29 -1.89
C SER A 52 6.45 -9.86 -2.16
N SER A 53 7.70 -9.54 -1.81
CA SER A 53 8.28 -8.24 -2.13
C SER A 53 8.25 -7.94 -3.63
N ALA A 54 8.42 -8.96 -4.47
CA ALA A 54 8.34 -8.80 -5.92
C ALA A 54 6.95 -8.37 -6.37
N LYS A 55 5.91 -8.93 -5.77
CA LYS A 55 4.53 -8.53 -6.07
C LYS A 55 4.26 -7.10 -5.63
N VAL A 56 4.77 -6.72 -4.45
CA VAL A 56 4.63 -5.36 -3.94
C VAL A 56 5.33 -4.37 -4.86
N ALA A 57 6.52 -4.68 -5.33
CA ALA A 57 7.27 -3.81 -6.24
C ALA A 57 6.55 -3.58 -7.57
N ARG A 58 5.71 -4.54 -8.00
CA ARG A 58 4.94 -4.44 -9.24
C ARG A 58 3.49 -4.03 -9.02
N SER A 59 3.15 -3.60 -7.81
CA SER A 59 1.79 -3.22 -7.46
C SER A 59 1.38 -1.90 -8.12
N GLU A 60 0.06 -1.68 -8.17
CA GLU A 60 -0.51 -0.43 -8.65
C GLU A 60 -0.77 0.50 -7.47
N VAL A 61 -0.28 1.74 -7.58
CA VAL A 61 -0.56 2.77 -6.59
C VAL A 61 -1.93 3.37 -6.89
N PHE A 62 -2.85 3.37 -5.91
CA PHE A 62 -4.19 3.91 -6.08
C PHE A 62 -4.47 5.11 -5.19
N GLU A 63 -3.66 5.34 -4.15
CA GLU A 63 -3.89 6.44 -3.22
C GLU A 63 -2.55 6.90 -2.64
N ILE A 64 -2.39 8.23 -2.51
CA ILE A 64 -1.21 8.82 -1.88
C ILE A 64 -1.70 9.88 -0.89
N LYS A 65 -1.28 9.78 0.36
CA LYS A 65 -1.56 10.79 1.38
C LYS A 65 -0.30 11.59 1.64
N VAL A 66 -0.44 12.92 1.58
CA VAL A 66 0.69 13.85 1.70
C VAL A 66 0.39 14.87 2.81
N GLU A 67 1.38 15.21 3.61
CA GLU A 67 1.31 16.28 4.60
C GLU A 67 2.66 16.97 4.66
N GLN A 68 2.63 18.32 4.59
CA GLN A 68 3.85 19.14 4.62
C GLN A 68 4.90 18.68 3.62
N ASP A 69 4.46 18.41 2.39
CA ASP A 69 5.30 17.95 1.27
C ASP A 69 5.97 16.58 1.48
N LYS A 70 5.48 15.82 2.47
CA LYS A 70 5.97 14.46 2.72
C LYS A 70 4.85 13.46 2.48
N ILE A 71 5.21 12.35 1.87
CA ILE A 71 4.28 11.24 1.69
C ILE A 71 4.09 10.53 3.04
N LEU A 72 2.86 10.57 3.56
CA LEU A 72 2.52 9.88 4.81
C LEU A 72 2.21 8.41 4.58
N SER A 73 1.50 8.12 3.50
CA SER A 73 1.13 6.74 3.20
C SER A 73 0.86 6.57 1.71
N VAL A 74 0.99 5.33 1.25
CA VAL A 74 0.71 4.96 -0.13
C VAL A 74 -0.20 3.73 -0.11
N GLY A 75 -1.32 3.83 -0.82
CA GLY A 75 -2.22 2.70 -1.01
C GLY A 75 -1.85 1.96 -2.30
N ILE A 76 -1.68 0.65 -2.20
CA ILE A 76 -1.30 -0.18 -3.33
C ILE A 76 -2.27 -1.34 -3.50
N ARG A 77 -2.46 -1.76 -4.75
CA ARG A 77 -3.21 -2.95 -5.09
C ARG A 77 -2.24 -4.01 -5.56
N VAL A 78 -2.23 -5.15 -4.86
CA VAL A 78 -1.25 -6.21 -5.06
C VAL A 78 -1.97 -7.49 -5.45
N SER A 79 -1.40 -8.24 -6.38
CA SER A 79 -1.90 -9.57 -6.72
C SER A 79 -1.73 -10.50 -5.51
N TYR A 80 -2.82 -11.08 -5.03
CA TYR A 80 -2.80 -12.00 -3.89
C TYR A 80 -2.83 -13.45 -4.34
N CYS A 81 -3.76 -13.75 -5.24
CA CYS A 81 -3.83 -15.07 -5.86
C CYS A 81 -4.49 -14.90 -7.23
N LYS A 82 -4.68 -16.00 -7.95
CA LYS A 82 -5.07 -15.99 -9.36
C LYS A 82 -6.29 -15.12 -9.69
N LYS A 83 -7.22 -14.97 -8.77
CA LYS A 83 -8.46 -14.21 -9.00
C LYS A 83 -8.72 -13.12 -7.96
N LYS A 84 -7.76 -12.86 -7.09
CA LYS A 84 -7.97 -11.89 -6.02
C LYS A 84 -6.80 -10.92 -5.91
N ASN A 85 -7.12 -9.66 -5.71
CA ASN A 85 -6.15 -8.64 -5.35
C ASN A 85 -6.40 -8.21 -3.92
N VAL A 86 -5.34 -7.73 -3.29
CA VAL A 86 -5.39 -7.17 -1.95
C VAL A 86 -4.97 -5.71 -2.04
N CYS A 87 -5.68 -4.85 -1.33
CA CYS A 87 -5.28 -3.45 -1.17
C CYS A 87 -4.56 -3.30 0.16
N LEU A 88 -3.41 -2.66 0.13
CA LEU A 88 -2.60 -2.39 1.31
C LEU A 88 -2.37 -0.89 1.44
N ILE A 89 -2.43 -0.38 2.67
CA ILE A 89 -1.98 0.98 2.96
C ILE A 89 -0.65 0.87 3.69
N ILE A 90 0.41 1.42 3.10
CA ILE A 90 1.74 1.41 3.69
C ILE A 90 2.04 2.80 4.22
N GLY A 91 2.32 2.92 5.52
CA GLY A 91 2.64 4.18 6.16
C GLY A 91 4.14 4.44 6.15
N PHE A 92 4.53 5.69 5.86
CA PHE A 92 5.92 6.13 5.80
C PHE A 92 6.21 7.25 6.79
N ALA A 93 5.31 7.50 7.74
CA ALA A 93 5.48 8.58 8.71
C ALA A 93 6.62 8.33 9.70
N ASP A 94 6.91 7.08 9.99
CA ASP A 94 7.96 6.68 10.92
C ASP A 94 9.20 6.20 10.17
N GLU A 95 10.30 5.97 10.89
CA GLU A 95 11.55 5.50 10.29
C GLU A 95 11.39 4.18 9.54
N MET A 96 10.56 3.29 10.07
CA MET A 96 10.28 2.01 9.42
C MET A 96 8.91 2.05 8.78
N PRO A 97 8.79 1.62 7.52
CA PRO A 97 7.47 1.52 6.89
C PRO A 97 6.56 0.57 7.68
N LYS A 98 5.28 0.91 7.73
CA LYS A 98 4.28 0.13 8.46
C LYS A 98 3.12 -0.23 7.56
N ILE A 99 2.61 -1.44 7.71
CA ILE A 99 1.38 -1.86 7.05
C ILE A 99 0.23 -1.40 7.94
N VAL A 100 -0.50 -0.38 7.49
CA VAL A 100 -1.55 0.25 8.30
C VAL A 100 -2.84 -0.56 8.23
N THR A 101 -3.20 -1.05 7.04
CA THR A 101 -4.41 -1.84 6.86
C THR A 101 -4.32 -2.62 5.54
N ALA A 102 -5.14 -3.67 5.44
CA ALA A 102 -5.25 -4.48 4.23
C ALA A 102 -6.68 -4.99 4.09
N TRP A 103 -7.14 -5.14 2.85
CA TRP A 103 -8.45 -5.73 2.58
C TRP A 103 -8.45 -6.33 1.17
N PHE A 104 -9.35 -7.28 0.94
CA PHE A 104 -9.53 -7.83 -0.40
C PHE A 104 -10.24 -6.82 -1.29
N ASP A 105 -9.75 -6.68 -2.50
CA ASP A 105 -10.34 -5.76 -3.48
C ASP A 105 -11.62 -6.38 -4.04
N LYS A 106 -12.75 -5.76 -3.76
CA LYS A 106 -14.06 -6.23 -4.21
C LYS A 106 -14.31 -5.98 -5.69
N SER A 107 -13.54 -5.08 -6.30
CA SER A 107 -13.75 -4.74 -7.71
C SER A 107 -13.35 -5.86 -8.67
N ASN A 108 -12.69 -6.90 -8.15
CA ASN A 108 -12.28 -8.06 -8.93
C ASN A 108 -13.24 -9.24 -8.80
N ALA A 109 -14.41 -8.98 -8.34
CA ALA A 109 -15.41 -10.03 -8.24
C ALA A 109 -15.83 -10.54 -9.63
#